data_e51c20c1f0b729cda3acd517fd123af8
#
_entry.id   e51c20c1f0b729cda3acd517fd123af8
#
_cell.length_a   1.000
_cell.length_b   1.000
_cell.length_c   1.000
_cell.angle_alpha   90.00
_cell.angle_beta   90.00
_cell.angle_gamma   90.00
#
_symmetry.space_group_name_H-M   'P 1'
#
loop_
_entity.id
_entity.type
_entity.pdbx_description
1 polymer ?
#
loop_
_entity_poly.entity_id
_entity_poly.type
_entity_poly.pdbx_seq_one_letter_code
_entity_poly.pdbx_strand_id
1 'polypeptide(L)'
;MDFVIVGGIAVIAHGSARITRDLDICYATDQSNLDVLGAALLDLGARLRGVEEEIPFVPDGRSLRRTTILTLGTNHGWIDLLAAPSGAPPYAALRQRAERVTFGNIAVLVASLDDLESMKRAAGRPRDLVDVEEIEVIRRLRRRAPGP
;
A
#
# COMPACT_ATOMS: atom_id res chain seq x y z
N MET A 1 5.17 -7.59 11.56
CA MET A 1 4.23 -6.58 11.08
C MET A 1 3.41 -7.18 9.95
N ASP A 2 2.08 -7.07 10.00
CA ASP A 2 1.15 -7.63 9.00
C ASP A 2 0.57 -6.49 8.15
N PHE A 3 0.89 -6.50 6.86
CA PHE A 3 0.46 -5.50 5.88
C PHE A 3 0.46 -6.07 4.47
N VAL A 4 -0.25 -5.39 3.58
CA VAL A 4 -0.30 -5.66 2.13
C VAL A 4 0.09 -4.38 1.41
N ILE A 5 1.04 -4.47 0.47
CA ILE A 5 1.39 -3.36 -0.40
C ILE A 5 0.24 -3.14 -1.38
N VAL A 6 -0.19 -1.90 -1.51
CA VAL A 6 -1.23 -1.45 -2.42
C VAL A 6 -0.71 -0.32 -3.31
N GLY A 7 -1.57 0.38 -4.02
CA GLY A 7 -1.19 1.60 -4.75
C GLY A 7 -0.21 1.37 -5.91
N GLY A 8 0.65 2.37 -6.13
CA GLY A 8 1.53 2.41 -7.30
C GLY A 8 2.61 1.33 -7.32
N ILE A 9 3.26 1.07 -6.17
CA ILE A 9 4.30 0.03 -6.06
C ILE A 9 3.70 -1.35 -6.31
N ALA A 10 2.45 -1.59 -5.87
CA ALA A 10 1.77 -2.85 -6.15
C ALA A 10 1.56 -3.07 -7.66
N VAL A 11 1.16 -2.04 -8.41
CA VAL A 11 1.00 -2.14 -9.88
C VAL A 11 2.35 -2.40 -10.55
N ILE A 12 3.44 -1.77 -10.08
CA ILE A 12 4.81 -2.04 -10.55
C ILE A 12 5.22 -3.49 -10.27
N ALA A 13 4.93 -4.01 -9.09
CA ALA A 13 5.23 -5.40 -8.72
C ALA A 13 4.54 -6.42 -9.64
N HIS A 14 3.40 -6.05 -10.22
CA HIS A 14 2.69 -6.85 -11.21
C HIS A 14 3.21 -6.72 -12.64
N GLY A 15 4.17 -5.80 -12.90
CA GLY A 15 4.82 -5.66 -14.20
C GLY A 15 4.58 -4.34 -14.92
N SER A 16 4.01 -3.31 -14.25
CA SER A 16 3.93 -1.95 -14.83
C SER A 16 5.31 -1.29 -14.91
N ALA A 17 5.53 -0.53 -15.96
CA ALA A 17 6.74 0.27 -16.16
C ALA A 17 6.64 1.70 -15.57
N ARG A 18 5.57 2.01 -14.85
CA ARG A 18 5.37 3.33 -14.25
C ARG A 18 6.40 3.66 -13.17
N ILE A 19 6.50 4.94 -12.84
CA ILE A 19 7.29 5.42 -11.71
C ILE A 19 6.33 5.92 -10.62
N THR A 20 6.61 5.55 -9.37
CA THR A 20 5.95 6.09 -8.18
C THR A 20 6.99 6.47 -7.13
N ARG A 21 6.62 7.37 -6.22
CA ARG A 21 7.51 7.86 -5.15
C ARG A 21 7.06 7.41 -3.77
N ASP A 22 5.83 6.93 -3.65
CA ASP A 22 5.15 6.65 -2.40
C ASP A 22 4.96 5.15 -2.25
N LEU A 23 5.24 4.62 -1.08
CA LEU A 23 4.85 3.29 -0.66
C LEU A 23 3.48 3.36 0.01
N ASP A 24 2.48 2.75 -0.58
CA ASP A 24 1.15 2.64 -0.01
C ASP A 24 1.00 1.26 0.65
N ILE A 25 0.62 1.20 1.92
CA ILE A 25 0.34 -0.06 2.62
C ILE A 25 -1.04 -0.06 3.26
N CYS A 26 -1.76 -1.17 3.12
CA CYS A 26 -2.92 -1.51 3.92
C CYS A 26 -2.48 -2.48 5.02
N TYR A 27 -2.87 -2.23 6.28
CA TYR A 27 -2.34 -2.94 7.44
C TYR A 27 -3.42 -3.49 8.34
N ALA A 28 -3.10 -4.56 9.07
CA ALA A 28 -3.97 -5.12 10.11
C ALA A 28 -4.10 -4.15 11.29
N THR A 29 -5.32 -3.94 11.77
CA THR A 29 -5.64 -2.94 12.81
C THR A 29 -5.77 -3.54 14.22
N ASP A 30 -5.38 -4.79 14.42
CA ASP A 30 -5.25 -5.35 15.77
C ASP A 30 -4.13 -4.67 16.56
N GLN A 31 -4.25 -4.64 17.89
CA GLN A 31 -3.36 -3.87 18.75
C GLN A 31 -1.90 -4.29 18.60
N SER A 32 -1.64 -5.59 18.53
CA SER A 32 -0.28 -6.10 18.44
C SER A 32 0.42 -5.65 17.14
N ASN A 33 -0.32 -5.64 16.03
CA ASN A 33 0.22 -5.14 14.76
C ASN A 33 0.41 -3.62 14.76
N LEU A 34 -0.51 -2.86 15.36
CA LEU A 34 -0.37 -1.41 15.49
C LEU A 34 0.85 -1.01 16.34
N ASP A 35 1.15 -1.76 17.39
CA ASP A 35 2.33 -1.50 18.24
C ASP A 35 3.63 -1.75 17.47
N VAL A 36 3.70 -2.83 16.68
CA VAL A 36 4.85 -3.13 15.82
C VAL A 36 4.99 -2.10 14.70
N LEU A 37 3.88 -1.68 14.08
CA LEU A 37 3.87 -0.64 13.05
C LEU A 37 4.35 0.69 13.63
N GLY A 38 3.87 1.08 14.81
CA GLY A 38 4.30 2.30 15.48
C GLY A 38 5.81 2.31 15.77
N ALA A 39 6.36 1.21 16.28
CA ALA A 39 7.80 1.07 16.51
C ALA A 39 8.60 1.22 15.21
N ALA A 40 8.16 0.56 14.12
CA ALA A 40 8.81 0.65 12.82
C ALA A 40 8.79 2.09 12.25
N LEU A 41 7.69 2.82 12.45
CA LEU A 41 7.58 4.21 12.02
C LEU A 41 8.53 5.13 12.79
N LEU A 42 8.73 4.90 14.09
CA LEU A 42 9.72 5.62 14.90
C LEU A 42 11.13 5.36 14.39
N ASP A 43 11.49 4.12 14.13
CA ASP A 43 12.81 3.73 13.60
C ASP A 43 13.07 4.35 12.22
N LEU A 44 12.04 4.51 11.40
CA LEU A 44 12.10 5.17 10.09
C LEU A 44 12.16 6.71 10.18
N GLY A 45 12.04 7.30 11.36
CA GLY A 45 11.96 8.75 11.55
C GLY A 45 10.72 9.35 10.88
N ALA A 46 9.57 8.69 10.99
CA ALA A 46 8.33 9.11 10.34
C ALA A 46 7.81 10.44 10.88
N ARG A 47 7.41 11.33 9.98
CA ARG A 47 6.84 12.66 10.23
C ARG A 47 5.60 12.87 9.38
N LEU A 48 4.65 13.67 9.88
CA LEU A 48 3.48 14.08 9.10
C LEU A 48 3.91 14.85 7.85
N ARG A 49 3.38 14.51 6.70
CA ARG A 49 3.62 15.20 5.44
C ARG A 49 2.56 16.27 5.20
N GLY A 50 2.96 17.44 4.68
CA GLY A 50 2.05 18.54 4.35
C GLY A 50 1.61 19.41 5.52
N VAL A 51 2.31 19.31 6.65
CA VAL A 51 2.10 20.17 7.82
C VAL A 51 3.26 21.16 7.86
N GLU A 52 2.96 22.47 7.90
CA GLU A 52 3.98 23.55 7.89
C GLU A 52 4.75 23.65 9.21
N GLU A 53 4.16 23.25 10.32
CA GLU A 53 4.80 23.19 11.63
C GLU A 53 5.20 21.75 11.97
N GLU A 54 6.37 21.58 12.61
CA GLU A 54 6.75 20.27 13.18
C GLU A 54 5.83 19.94 14.36
N ILE A 55 4.64 19.40 14.04
CA ILE A 55 3.76 18.87 15.05
C ILE A 55 4.38 17.55 15.54
N PRO A 56 4.63 17.39 16.86
CA PRO A 56 5.10 16.14 17.41
C PRO A 56 4.13 15.01 17.02
N PHE A 57 4.57 14.13 16.12
CA PHE A 57 3.82 12.96 15.72
C PHE A 57 4.41 11.74 16.44
N VAL A 58 3.62 11.17 17.34
CA VAL A 58 3.96 9.91 18.01
C VAL A 58 3.11 8.81 17.38
N PRO A 59 3.70 7.95 16.52
CA PRO A 59 2.99 6.85 15.89
C PRO A 59 2.77 5.71 16.88
N ASP A 60 1.94 5.92 17.90
CA ASP A 60 1.53 4.86 18.82
C ASP A 60 0.28 4.12 18.31
N GLY A 61 0.02 2.93 18.84
CA GLY A 61 -1.13 2.11 18.46
C GLY A 61 -2.47 2.81 18.66
N ARG A 62 -2.55 3.81 19.54
CA ARG A 62 -3.78 4.59 19.76
C ARG A 62 -4.00 5.63 18.66
N SER A 63 -2.98 6.36 18.25
CA SER A 63 -3.05 7.34 17.17
C SER A 63 -3.31 6.65 15.83
N LEU A 64 -2.64 5.54 15.56
CA LEU A 64 -2.83 4.74 14.34
C LEU A 64 -4.24 4.15 14.24
N ARG A 65 -4.85 3.71 15.34
CA ARG A 65 -6.22 3.18 15.37
C ARG A 65 -7.28 4.22 14.98
N ARG A 66 -7.02 5.49 15.25
CA ARG A 66 -7.96 6.61 15.01
C ARG A 66 -7.88 7.16 13.59
N THR A 67 -6.89 6.75 12.82
CA THR A 67 -6.59 7.34 11.51
C THR A 67 -6.89 6.34 10.40
N THR A 68 -7.70 6.76 9.43
CA THR A 68 -8.04 5.92 8.26
C THR A 68 -6.96 6.01 7.18
N ILE A 69 -6.40 7.21 7.00
CA ILE A 69 -5.34 7.52 6.03
C ILE A 69 -4.31 8.40 6.72
N LEU A 70 -3.05 8.02 6.63
CA LEU A 70 -1.95 8.78 7.21
C LEU A 70 -0.80 8.86 6.20
N THR A 71 -0.48 10.07 5.77
CA THR A 71 0.57 10.36 4.80
C THR A 71 1.83 10.83 5.53
N LEU A 72 2.92 10.10 5.38
CA LEU A 72 4.16 10.30 6.12
C LEU A 72 5.37 10.48 5.21
N GLY A 73 6.29 11.34 5.64
CA GLY A 73 7.67 11.35 5.18
C GLY A 73 8.55 10.58 6.15
N THR A 74 9.52 9.83 5.65
CA THR A 74 10.50 9.11 6.44
C THR A 74 11.92 9.47 5.98
N ASN A 75 12.94 8.98 6.68
CA ASN A 75 14.33 9.14 6.28
C ASN A 75 14.67 8.37 4.97
N HIS A 76 13.77 7.50 4.50
CA HIS A 76 13.97 6.63 3.34
C HIS A 76 12.97 6.89 2.19
N GLY A 77 12.07 7.84 2.34
CA GLY A 77 11.04 8.14 1.35
C GLY A 77 9.65 8.32 1.96
N TRP A 78 8.65 8.31 1.12
CA TRP A 78 7.27 8.56 1.54
C TRP A 78 6.50 7.26 1.72
N ILE A 79 5.65 7.24 2.74
CA ILE A 79 4.77 6.10 3.03
C ILE A 79 3.36 6.60 3.34
N ASP A 80 2.37 5.99 2.72
CA ASP A 80 0.96 6.22 2.97
C ASP A 80 0.37 4.99 3.66
N LEU A 81 -0.17 5.19 4.85
CA LEU A 81 -0.80 4.17 5.66
C LEU A 81 -2.31 4.23 5.46
N LEU A 82 -2.91 3.12 5.08
CA LEU A 82 -4.31 3.00 4.73
C LEU A 82 -4.96 1.90 5.56
N ALA A 83 -5.76 2.26 6.57
CA ALA A 83 -6.46 1.27 7.39
C ALA A 83 -7.61 0.59 6.63
N ALA A 84 -8.33 1.36 5.80
CA ALA A 84 -9.45 0.88 4.98
C ALA A 84 -9.54 1.68 3.68
N PRO A 85 -8.68 1.40 2.67
CA PRO A 85 -8.71 2.13 1.42
C PRO A 85 -10.02 1.91 0.67
N SER A 86 -10.54 2.97 0.04
CA SER A 86 -11.77 2.90 -0.75
C SER A 86 -11.67 1.83 -1.83
N GLY A 87 -12.72 1.04 -2.01
CA GLY A 87 -12.76 -0.05 -2.98
C GLY A 87 -12.00 -1.31 -2.59
N ALA A 88 -11.28 -1.31 -1.46
CA ALA A 88 -10.68 -2.52 -0.92
C ALA A 88 -11.72 -3.36 -0.18
N PRO A 89 -11.59 -4.70 -0.18
CA PRO A 89 -12.33 -5.56 0.72
C PRO A 89 -11.83 -5.41 2.17
N PRO A 90 -12.50 -6.00 3.17
CA PRO A 90 -11.96 -6.10 4.52
C PRO A 90 -10.54 -6.68 4.51
N TYR A 91 -9.67 -6.20 5.42
CA TYR A 91 -8.23 -6.53 5.42
C TYR A 91 -7.94 -8.04 5.31
N ALA A 92 -8.68 -8.87 6.06
CA ALA A 92 -8.49 -10.32 6.01
C ALA A 92 -8.67 -10.92 4.60
N ALA A 93 -9.67 -10.43 3.86
CA ALA A 93 -9.91 -10.85 2.48
C ALA A 93 -8.86 -10.29 1.51
N LEU A 94 -8.44 -9.03 1.69
CA LEU A 94 -7.36 -8.42 0.91
C LEU A 94 -6.07 -9.24 1.07
N ARG A 95 -5.71 -9.56 2.31
CA ARG A 95 -4.53 -10.35 2.64
C ARG A 95 -4.58 -11.77 2.06
N GLN A 96 -5.74 -12.42 2.12
CA GLN A 96 -5.93 -13.78 1.58
C GLN A 96 -5.74 -13.84 0.07
N ARG A 97 -6.12 -12.78 -0.66
CA ARG A 97 -6.01 -12.68 -2.12
C ARG A 97 -4.69 -12.08 -2.58
N ALA A 98 -3.88 -11.55 -1.65
CA ALA A 98 -2.60 -10.93 -1.96
C ALA A 98 -1.60 -11.94 -2.52
N GLU A 99 -0.82 -11.51 -3.51
CA GLU A 99 0.24 -12.29 -4.13
C GLU A 99 1.57 -12.05 -3.38
N ARG A 100 2.33 -13.13 -3.21
CA ARG A 100 3.68 -13.03 -2.62
C ARG A 100 4.67 -12.63 -3.69
N VAL A 101 5.31 -11.48 -3.51
CA VAL A 101 6.32 -10.94 -4.43
C VAL A 101 7.64 -10.78 -3.69
N THR A 102 8.74 -11.04 -4.38
CA THR A 102 10.10 -10.90 -3.82
C THR A 102 10.80 -9.71 -4.46
N PHE A 103 11.24 -8.77 -3.64
CA PHE A 103 12.12 -7.66 -4.01
C PHE A 103 13.51 -7.92 -3.43
N GLY A 104 14.47 -8.31 -4.28
CA GLY A 104 15.78 -8.76 -3.82
C GLY A 104 15.67 -9.99 -2.90
N ASN A 105 15.99 -9.84 -1.62
CA ASN A 105 15.89 -10.89 -0.60
C ASN A 105 14.67 -10.73 0.32
N ILE A 106 13.79 -9.75 0.07
CA ILE A 106 12.63 -9.45 0.89
C ILE A 106 11.36 -9.93 0.19
N ALA A 107 10.60 -10.80 0.84
CA ALA A 107 9.29 -11.23 0.36
C ALA A 107 8.18 -10.47 1.08
N VAL A 108 7.25 -9.91 0.30
CA VAL A 108 6.11 -9.12 0.79
C VAL A 108 4.81 -9.59 0.14
N LEU A 109 3.69 -9.23 0.76
CA LEU A 109 2.37 -9.41 0.17
C LEU A 109 2.00 -8.15 -0.63
N VAL A 110 1.51 -8.37 -1.85
CA VAL A 110 1.07 -7.32 -2.76
C VAL A 110 -0.39 -7.58 -3.12
N ALA A 111 -1.23 -6.57 -3.10
CA ALA A 111 -2.65 -6.72 -3.44
C ALA A 111 -2.83 -7.32 -4.84
N SER A 112 -3.84 -8.16 -5.02
CA SER A 112 -4.18 -8.73 -6.31
C SER A 112 -4.55 -7.66 -7.34
N LEU A 113 -4.39 -7.96 -8.63
CA LEU A 113 -4.81 -7.04 -9.70
C LEU A 113 -6.29 -6.68 -9.61
N ASP A 114 -7.15 -7.59 -9.15
CA ASP A 114 -8.58 -7.33 -8.99
C ASP A 114 -8.87 -6.34 -7.86
N ASP A 115 -8.21 -6.49 -6.73
CA ASP A 115 -8.33 -5.56 -5.61
C ASP A 115 -7.72 -4.18 -5.95
N LEU A 116 -6.58 -4.15 -6.65
CA LEU A 116 -5.96 -2.90 -7.12
C LEU A 116 -6.89 -2.16 -8.09
N GLU A 117 -7.49 -2.85 -9.05
CA GLU A 117 -8.45 -2.23 -9.98
C GLU A 117 -9.64 -1.65 -9.23
N SER A 118 -10.23 -2.43 -8.30
CA SER A 118 -11.36 -1.95 -7.48
C SER A 118 -11.01 -0.67 -6.71
N MET A 119 -9.83 -0.65 -6.05
CA MET A 119 -9.36 0.54 -5.33
C MET A 119 -9.10 1.73 -6.25
N LYS A 120 -8.51 1.51 -7.43
CA LYS A 120 -8.24 2.55 -8.42
C LYS A 120 -9.53 3.16 -9.00
N ARG A 121 -10.51 2.32 -9.33
CA ARG A 121 -11.82 2.78 -9.78
C ARG A 121 -12.55 3.56 -8.69
N ALA A 122 -12.49 3.12 -7.44
CA ALA A 122 -13.10 3.82 -6.31
C ALA A 122 -12.45 5.17 -6.02
N ALA A 123 -11.13 5.30 -6.19
CA ALA A 123 -10.40 6.57 -6.04
C ALA A 123 -10.71 7.56 -7.17
N GLY A 124 -10.88 7.09 -8.40
CA GLY A 124 -11.42 7.82 -9.55
C GLY A 124 -10.62 9.02 -10.04
N ARG A 125 -9.36 9.20 -9.58
CA ARG A 125 -8.50 10.29 -10.04
C ARG A 125 -8.01 10.01 -11.48
N PRO A 126 -7.70 11.03 -12.29
CA PRO A 126 -7.21 10.79 -13.66
C PRO A 126 -6.06 9.79 -13.75
N ARG A 127 -5.09 9.87 -12.83
CA ARG A 127 -3.97 8.92 -12.76
C ARG A 127 -4.40 7.50 -12.41
N ASP A 128 -5.48 7.34 -11.63
CA ASP A 128 -5.97 6.01 -11.25
C ASP A 128 -6.66 5.31 -12.42
N LEU A 129 -7.28 6.06 -13.33
CA LEU A 129 -7.86 5.51 -14.56
C LEU A 129 -6.77 4.99 -15.50
N VAL A 130 -5.64 5.69 -15.59
CA VAL A 130 -4.46 5.20 -16.34
C VAL A 130 -3.94 3.90 -15.72
N ASP A 131 -3.88 3.82 -14.40
CA ASP A 131 -3.47 2.58 -13.71
C ASP A 131 -4.42 1.41 -14.00
N VAL A 132 -5.73 1.67 -14.16
CA VAL A 132 -6.73 0.65 -14.54
C VAL A 132 -6.44 0.12 -15.95
N GLU A 133 -6.13 1.00 -16.90
CA GLU A 133 -5.76 0.58 -18.26
C GLU A 133 -4.48 -0.28 -18.27
N GLU A 134 -3.47 0.10 -17.48
CA GLU A 134 -2.24 -0.71 -17.30
C GLU A 134 -2.54 -2.09 -16.69
N ILE A 135 -3.39 -2.16 -15.67
CA ILE A 135 -3.80 -3.43 -15.05
C ILE A 135 -4.44 -4.35 -16.11
N GLU A 136 -5.28 -3.81 -16.98
CA GLU A 136 -5.88 -4.60 -18.08
C GLU A 136 -4.83 -5.11 -19.07
N VAL A 137 -3.81 -4.30 -19.38
CA VAL A 137 -2.69 -4.73 -20.23
C VAL A 137 -1.90 -5.86 -19.58
N ILE A 138 -1.55 -5.73 -18.30
CA ILE A 138 -0.84 -6.75 -17.53
C ILE A 138 -1.61 -8.08 -17.54
N ARG A 139 -2.93 -8.04 -17.31
CA ARG A 139 -3.78 -9.24 -17.36
C ARG A 139 -3.76 -9.91 -18.74
N ARG A 140 -3.81 -9.11 -19.82
CA ARG A 140 -3.73 -9.65 -21.19
C ARG A 140 -2.39 -10.33 -21.46
N LEU A 141 -1.29 -9.72 -21.00
CA LEU A 141 0.05 -10.29 -21.15
C LEU A 141 0.21 -11.60 -20.36
N ARG A 142 -0.26 -11.63 -19.11
CA ARG A 142 -0.25 -12.85 -18.27
C ARG A 142 -1.03 -14.01 -18.90
N ARG A 143 -2.17 -13.72 -19.57
CA ARG A 143 -2.96 -14.75 -20.27
C ARG A 143 -2.31 -15.27 -21.54
N ARG A 144 -1.39 -14.50 -22.16
CA ARG A 144 -0.68 -14.87 -23.39
C ARG A 144 0.66 -15.54 -23.12
N ALA A 145 1.22 -15.38 -21.94
CA ALA A 145 2.44 -16.07 -21.55
C ALA A 145 2.14 -17.58 -21.48
N PRO A 146 2.90 -18.43 -22.20
CA PRO A 146 2.80 -19.88 -22.01
C PRO A 146 3.09 -20.17 -20.55
N GLY A 147 2.25 -20.98 -19.91
CA GLY A 147 2.50 -21.46 -18.56
C GLY A 147 3.87 -22.15 -18.46
N PRO A 148 4.44 -22.20 -17.26
CA PRO A 148 5.74 -22.86 -17.01
C PRO A 148 5.71 -24.32 -17.40
#